data_a5f806dfb6793925399a003b389a33e3
#
_entry.id   a5f806dfb6793925399a003b389a33e3
#
_cell.length_a   1.000
_cell.length_b   1.000
_cell.length_c   1.000
_cell.angle_alpha   90.00
_cell.angle_beta   90.00
_cell.angle_gamma   90.00
#
_symmetry.space_group_name_H-M   'P 1'
#
loop_
_entity.id
_entity.type
_entity.pdbx_description
1 polymer ?
#
loop_
_entity_poly.entity_id
_entity_poly.type
_entity_poly.pdbx_seq_one_letter_code
_entity_poly.pdbx_strand_id
1 'polypeptide(L)'
;MTEKVLPKEDSDFSLPGRMDESNSAYFEPEIESKSKGRSLAIFGIVFVLVAAGVFSYYFLNQSEIDSQILDNTAFRTLEDKMVEHYRVGQFGSEHAHAALVIFVNGDKVDFSHPQFQIQSKYIHFENDNPYLIHKHATNVPLDMLFASFGLKITSDCIELDYEASQYCIDKENSMIFLVNGKSNSNINLYEIRHNDRILISFGNSELVSEQLKYLEKLEIHDIPKINKLVPGKDISV
;
A
#
# COMPACT_ATOMS: atom_id res chain seq x y z
N MET A 1 -18.03 61.00 -26.58
CA MET A 1 -17.91 61.41 -28.00
C MET A 1 -18.28 60.18 -28.77
N THR A 2 -19.30 60.26 -29.24
CA THR A 2 -20.21 60.39 -30.44
C THR A 2 -20.84 59.02 -30.64
N GLU A 3 -22.07 58.82 -30.32
CA GLU A 3 -23.36 59.26 -30.83
C GLU A 3 -23.65 58.79 -32.27
N LYS A 4 -24.87 58.17 -32.33
CA LYS A 4 -25.89 58.23 -33.41
C LYS A 4 -25.78 57.18 -34.52
N VAL A 5 -26.84 56.59 -35.10
CA VAL A 5 -28.26 57.02 -35.25
C VAL A 5 -28.99 55.82 -35.89
N LEU A 6 -30.24 55.57 -35.46
CA LEU A 6 -31.30 54.89 -36.22
C LEU A 6 -31.83 55.81 -37.34
N PRO A 7 -32.50 55.29 -38.36
CA PRO A 7 -33.94 55.53 -38.54
C PRO A 7 -34.71 54.26 -39.03
N LYS A 8 -35.93 54.00 -38.55
CA LYS A 8 -37.32 54.49 -38.95
C LYS A 8 -37.72 53.98 -40.32
N GLU A 9 -38.74 53.13 -40.25
CA GLU A 9 -40.17 53.28 -40.66
C GLU A 9 -40.41 53.52 -42.19
N ASP A 10 -41.30 52.65 -42.68
CA ASP A 10 -42.62 53.06 -43.23
C ASP A 10 -43.34 51.78 -43.76
N SER A 11 -44.47 51.43 -43.26
CA SER A 11 -45.88 51.53 -43.63
C SER A 11 -46.22 51.37 -45.10
N ASP A 12 -47.07 50.41 -45.43
CA ASP A 12 -48.44 50.65 -45.96
C ASP A 12 -49.11 49.28 -46.33
N PHE A 13 -50.17 48.89 -45.73
CA PHE A 13 -51.58 49.00 -46.02
C PHE A 13 -52.01 48.44 -47.40
N SER A 14 -52.80 47.32 -47.39
CA SER A 14 -54.09 47.16 -48.08
C SER A 14 -54.60 45.71 -47.98
N LEU A 15 -55.74 45.51 -47.35
CA LEU A 15 -56.80 44.51 -47.64
C LEU A 15 -57.65 45.07 -48.81
N PRO A 16 -58.50 44.28 -49.54
CA PRO A 16 -59.44 43.27 -49.05
C PRO A 16 -59.68 42.09 -50.01
N GLY A 17 -60.51 41.14 -49.59
CA GLY A 17 -61.14 40.18 -50.51
C GLY A 17 -61.78 38.99 -49.81
N ARG A 18 -63.00 39.11 -49.54
CA ARG A 18 -63.91 38.11 -48.92
C ARG A 18 -64.44 37.15 -49.99
N MET A 19 -64.92 35.96 -49.48
CA MET A 19 -65.77 34.90 -50.11
C MET A 19 -64.96 33.70 -50.59
N ASP A 20 -65.28 32.42 -50.34
CA ASP A 20 -66.53 31.78 -49.98
C ASP A 20 -66.30 30.44 -49.28
N GLU A 21 -67.29 30.02 -48.57
CA GLU A 21 -67.47 28.67 -47.97
C GLU A 21 -67.43 27.58 -49.03
N SER A 22 -66.74 26.46 -48.71
CA SER A 22 -67.34 25.16 -48.61
C SER A 22 -66.29 24.04 -48.63
N ASN A 23 -66.53 23.13 -47.80
CA ASN A 23 -66.07 21.75 -47.72
C ASN A 23 -64.93 21.45 -46.74
N SER A 24 -65.42 21.17 -45.53
CA SER A 24 -64.76 20.46 -44.51
C SER A 24 -64.38 19.05 -44.93
N ALA A 25 -63.13 18.74 -44.83
CA ALA A 25 -62.68 17.42 -44.47
C ALA A 25 -61.71 17.60 -43.29
N TYR A 26 -62.23 17.47 -42.09
CA TYR A 26 -61.44 17.34 -40.91
C TYR A 26 -60.58 16.08 -41.04
N PHE A 27 -59.31 16.24 -41.33
CA PHE A 27 -58.31 15.21 -41.15
C PHE A 27 -57.86 15.37 -39.69
N GLU A 28 -58.39 14.53 -38.80
CA GLU A 28 -57.81 14.32 -37.48
C GLU A 28 -56.45 13.62 -37.69
N PRO A 29 -55.34 14.20 -37.25
CA PRO A 29 -54.12 13.40 -37.14
C PRO A 29 -54.29 12.45 -35.97
N GLU A 30 -54.36 11.14 -36.23
CA GLU A 30 -54.12 10.10 -35.26
C GLU A 30 -52.78 10.37 -34.55
N ILE A 31 -52.89 10.87 -33.33
CA ILE A 31 -51.71 10.98 -32.46
C ILE A 31 -51.45 9.55 -31.97
N GLU A 32 -50.56 8.84 -32.67
CA GLU A 32 -49.95 7.62 -32.16
C GLU A 32 -49.26 7.95 -30.82
N SER A 33 -49.94 7.58 -29.76
CA SER A 33 -49.39 7.54 -28.41
C SER A 33 -48.24 6.52 -28.37
N LYS A 34 -47.08 6.90 -28.86
CA LYS A 34 -45.84 6.13 -28.65
C LYS A 34 -45.54 6.06 -27.15
N SER A 35 -45.71 4.85 -26.65
CA SER A 35 -45.51 4.46 -25.24
C SER A 35 -44.23 5.04 -24.65
N LYS A 36 -44.34 6.15 -23.93
CA LYS A 36 -43.26 6.70 -23.05
C LYS A 36 -42.95 5.77 -21.88
N GLY A 37 -43.77 4.74 -21.64
CA GLY A 37 -43.60 3.82 -20.52
C GLY A 37 -42.40 2.84 -20.66
N ARG A 38 -42.08 2.40 -21.87
CA ARG A 38 -40.94 1.47 -22.10
C ARG A 38 -39.59 2.12 -21.88
N SER A 39 -39.45 3.38 -22.26
CA SER A 39 -38.16 4.11 -22.06
C SER A 39 -37.88 4.39 -20.59
N LEU A 40 -38.89 4.78 -19.82
CA LEU A 40 -38.75 5.01 -18.37
C LEU A 40 -38.42 3.72 -17.60
N ALA A 41 -38.96 2.58 -18.00
CA ALA A 41 -38.66 1.29 -17.38
C ALA A 41 -37.19 0.87 -17.65
N ILE A 42 -36.68 1.08 -18.85
CA ILE A 42 -35.29 0.77 -19.21
C ILE A 42 -34.31 1.67 -18.42
N PHE A 43 -34.59 2.98 -18.32
CA PHE A 43 -33.77 3.90 -17.54
C PHE A 43 -33.79 3.53 -16.04
N GLY A 44 -34.91 3.08 -15.50
CA GLY A 44 -35.02 2.60 -14.10
C GLY A 44 -34.16 1.35 -13.86
N ILE A 45 -34.20 0.38 -14.77
CA ILE A 45 -33.40 -0.85 -14.66
C ILE A 45 -31.89 -0.53 -14.76
N VAL A 46 -31.46 0.30 -15.71
CA VAL A 46 -30.06 0.70 -15.87
C VAL A 46 -29.57 1.45 -14.60
N PHE A 47 -30.39 2.35 -14.06
CA PHE A 47 -30.05 3.06 -12.83
C PHE A 47 -29.86 2.12 -11.64
N VAL A 48 -30.76 1.14 -11.48
CA VAL A 48 -30.64 0.13 -10.39
C VAL A 48 -29.39 -0.73 -10.56
N LEU A 49 -29.07 -1.15 -11.78
CA LEU A 49 -27.86 -1.94 -12.05
C LEU A 49 -26.58 -1.14 -11.79
N VAL A 50 -26.54 0.13 -12.20
CA VAL A 50 -25.41 1.02 -11.91
C VAL A 50 -25.28 1.27 -10.41
N ALA A 51 -26.38 1.56 -9.73
CA ALA A 51 -26.36 1.76 -8.27
C ALA A 51 -25.92 0.50 -7.51
N ALA A 52 -26.38 -0.69 -7.95
CA ALA A 52 -25.94 -1.97 -7.37
C ALA A 52 -24.46 -2.24 -7.64
N GLY A 53 -23.97 -1.93 -8.84
CA GLY A 53 -22.53 -2.04 -9.19
C GLY A 53 -21.66 -1.11 -8.34
N VAL A 54 -22.07 0.15 -8.21
CA VAL A 54 -21.37 1.14 -7.37
C VAL A 54 -21.39 0.70 -5.90
N PHE A 55 -22.54 0.27 -5.40
CA PHE A 55 -22.67 -0.22 -4.02
C PHE A 55 -21.80 -1.45 -3.77
N SER A 56 -21.79 -2.43 -4.68
CA SER A 56 -20.92 -3.60 -4.57
C SER A 56 -19.44 -3.23 -4.61
N TYR A 57 -19.04 -2.30 -5.48
CA TYR A 57 -17.68 -1.80 -5.54
C TYR A 57 -17.26 -1.13 -4.22
N TYR A 58 -18.09 -0.25 -3.67
CA TYR A 58 -17.82 0.38 -2.38
C TYR A 58 -17.79 -0.63 -1.23
N PHE A 59 -18.71 -1.59 -1.22
CA PHE A 59 -18.76 -2.60 -0.18
C PHE A 59 -17.54 -3.53 -0.19
N LEU A 60 -17.08 -3.95 -1.38
CA LEU A 60 -15.87 -4.77 -1.52
C LEU A 60 -14.62 -3.99 -1.10
N ASN A 61 -14.50 -2.73 -1.54
CA ASN A 61 -13.37 -1.88 -1.11
C ASN A 61 -13.39 -1.59 0.39
N GLN A 62 -14.58 -1.43 0.99
CA GLN A 62 -14.67 -1.18 2.44
C GLN A 62 -14.17 -2.37 3.25
N SER A 63 -14.46 -3.61 2.81
CA SER A 63 -14.00 -4.82 3.50
C SER A 63 -12.47 -4.98 3.48
N GLU A 64 -11.81 -4.57 2.41
CA GLU A 64 -10.34 -4.55 2.35
C GLU A 64 -9.74 -3.47 3.27
N ILE A 65 -10.32 -2.28 3.28
CA ILE A 65 -9.86 -1.17 4.14
C ILE A 65 -10.06 -1.54 5.62
N ASP A 66 -11.20 -2.11 5.97
CA ASP A 66 -11.49 -2.52 7.35
C ASP A 66 -10.56 -3.64 7.82
N SER A 67 -10.21 -4.60 6.96
CA SER A 67 -9.24 -5.65 7.28
C SER A 67 -7.84 -5.10 7.50
N GLN A 68 -7.38 -4.17 6.68
CA GLN A 68 -6.07 -3.52 6.85
C GLN A 68 -6.02 -2.64 8.11
N ILE A 69 -7.11 -1.94 8.45
CA ILE A 69 -7.19 -1.13 9.68
C ILE A 69 -7.15 -2.03 10.91
N LEU A 70 -7.87 -3.15 10.90
CA LEU A 70 -7.86 -4.13 11.99
C LEU A 70 -6.48 -4.75 12.19
N ASP A 71 -5.81 -5.12 11.11
CA ASP A 71 -4.48 -5.72 11.14
C ASP A 71 -3.44 -4.72 11.67
N ASN A 72 -3.44 -3.49 11.18
CA ASN A 72 -2.59 -2.42 11.69
C ASN A 72 -2.86 -2.09 13.17
N THR A 73 -4.12 -2.14 13.61
CA THR A 73 -4.46 -1.89 15.02
C THR A 73 -3.99 -3.04 15.91
N ALA A 74 -4.16 -4.28 15.45
CA ALA A 74 -3.69 -5.47 16.16
C ALA A 74 -2.16 -5.46 16.30
N PHE A 75 -1.44 -5.12 15.22
CA PHE A 75 0.02 -5.01 15.25
C PHE A 75 0.47 -3.90 16.20
N ARG A 76 -0.09 -2.70 16.15
CA ARG A 76 0.27 -1.60 17.07
C ARG A 76 0.11 -2.01 18.54
N THR A 77 -0.97 -2.72 18.86
CA THR A 77 -1.17 -3.27 20.22
C THR A 77 -0.09 -4.31 20.58
N LEU A 78 0.33 -5.12 19.61
CA LEU A 78 1.42 -6.08 19.80
C LEU A 78 2.76 -5.36 19.94
N GLU A 79 3.06 -4.38 19.08
CA GLU A 79 4.27 -3.57 19.13
C GLU A 79 4.43 -2.89 20.49
N ASP A 80 3.37 -2.29 21.05
CA ASP A 80 3.40 -1.66 22.37
C ASP A 80 3.77 -2.67 23.48
N LYS A 81 3.22 -3.89 23.42
CA LYS A 81 3.59 -4.98 24.35
C LYS A 81 5.03 -5.42 24.18
N MET A 82 5.53 -5.51 22.94
CA MET A 82 6.92 -5.87 22.66
C MET A 82 7.88 -4.78 23.12
N VAL A 83 7.53 -3.50 22.95
CA VAL A 83 8.29 -2.35 23.45
C VAL A 83 8.45 -2.44 24.97
N GLU A 84 7.38 -2.74 25.69
CA GLU A 84 7.43 -2.93 27.14
C GLU A 84 8.26 -4.17 27.53
N HIS A 85 8.02 -5.30 26.86
CA HIS A 85 8.68 -6.57 27.14
C HIS A 85 10.19 -6.50 26.94
N TYR A 86 10.65 -5.96 25.81
CA TYR A 86 12.07 -5.83 25.47
C TYR A 86 12.72 -4.59 26.08
N ARG A 87 11.94 -3.72 26.72
CA ARG A 87 12.40 -2.45 27.28
C ARG A 87 13.07 -1.60 26.20
N VAL A 88 12.40 -1.51 25.05
CA VAL A 88 12.89 -0.74 23.91
C VAL A 88 13.18 0.69 24.31
N GLY A 89 14.33 1.20 23.88
CA GLY A 89 14.74 2.56 24.17
C GLY A 89 13.85 3.61 23.49
N GLN A 90 14.08 4.85 23.84
CA GLN A 90 13.37 5.96 23.22
C GLN A 90 13.67 5.98 21.70
N PHE A 91 12.67 6.30 20.89
CA PHE A 91 12.87 6.49 19.45
C PHE A 91 14.00 7.52 19.19
N GLY A 92 14.94 7.16 18.30
CA GLY A 92 16.14 7.95 18.06
C GLY A 92 17.30 7.71 19.05
N SER A 93 17.17 6.79 20.02
CA SER A 93 18.26 6.44 20.96
C SER A 93 19.41 5.66 20.29
N GLU A 94 19.14 5.05 19.13
CA GLU A 94 20.15 4.38 18.31
C GLU A 94 19.75 4.52 16.82
N HIS A 95 20.73 4.40 15.92
CA HIS A 95 20.50 4.28 14.50
C HIS A 95 21.51 3.27 13.92
N ALA A 96 20.99 2.16 13.39
CA ALA A 96 21.82 1.11 12.81
C ALA A 96 21.20 0.60 11.50
N HIS A 97 22.07 0.27 10.54
CA HIS A 97 21.71 -0.38 9.29
C HIS A 97 22.34 -1.76 9.22
N ALA A 98 21.58 -2.74 8.78
CA ALA A 98 22.05 -4.10 8.55
C ALA A 98 21.44 -4.70 7.29
N ALA A 99 22.13 -5.65 6.66
CA ALA A 99 21.57 -6.43 5.55
C ALA A 99 20.97 -7.73 6.10
N LEU A 100 19.70 -7.96 5.80
CA LEU A 100 18.99 -9.22 6.07
C LEU A 100 18.53 -9.84 4.75
N VAL A 101 18.84 -11.12 4.55
CA VAL A 101 18.21 -11.92 3.50
C VAL A 101 17.64 -13.20 4.10
N ILE A 102 16.46 -13.58 3.64
CA ILE A 102 15.78 -14.82 3.99
C ILE A 102 15.62 -15.64 2.71
N PHE A 103 16.05 -16.89 2.75
CA PHE A 103 15.81 -17.86 1.67
C PHE A 103 14.90 -18.98 2.17
N VAL A 104 13.92 -19.35 1.35
CA VAL A 104 13.03 -20.48 1.57
C VAL A 104 13.12 -21.40 0.35
N ASN A 105 13.61 -22.62 0.52
CA ASN A 105 13.81 -23.59 -0.57
C ASN A 105 14.67 -23.06 -1.73
N GLY A 106 15.61 -22.16 -1.44
CA GLY A 106 16.48 -21.52 -2.44
C GLY A 106 15.94 -20.23 -3.03
N ASP A 107 14.67 -19.92 -2.87
CA ASP A 107 14.06 -18.67 -3.30
C ASP A 107 14.23 -17.59 -2.24
N LYS A 108 14.63 -16.38 -2.67
CA LYS A 108 14.82 -15.24 -1.78
C LYS A 108 13.47 -14.55 -1.52
N VAL A 109 13.15 -14.30 -0.26
CA VAL A 109 12.02 -13.44 0.12
C VAL A 109 12.32 -12.00 -0.32
N ASP A 110 11.35 -11.39 -1.01
CA ASP A 110 11.47 -10.02 -1.50
C ASP A 110 10.72 -9.04 -0.57
N PHE A 111 11.49 -8.30 0.24
CA PHE A 111 10.94 -7.31 1.16
C PHE A 111 10.72 -5.93 0.52
N SER A 112 10.88 -5.76 -0.80
CA SER A 112 10.62 -4.48 -1.48
C SER A 112 9.13 -4.14 -1.60
N HIS A 113 8.24 -5.12 -1.42
CA HIS A 113 6.80 -4.90 -1.52
C HIS A 113 6.29 -3.98 -0.40
N PRO A 114 5.28 -3.10 -0.69
CA PRO A 114 4.77 -2.11 0.27
C PRO A 114 4.30 -2.70 1.62
N GLN A 115 3.81 -3.94 1.62
CA GLN A 115 3.38 -4.65 2.82
C GLN A 115 4.50 -4.90 3.84
N PHE A 116 5.77 -4.84 3.44
CA PHE A 116 6.93 -5.04 4.30
C PHE A 116 7.63 -3.72 4.67
N GLN A 117 7.25 -2.61 4.02
CA GLN A 117 7.92 -1.33 4.16
C GLN A 117 7.33 -0.49 5.29
N ILE A 118 8.17 0.05 6.16
CA ILE A 118 7.83 0.99 7.26
C ILE A 118 6.73 0.46 8.19
N GLN A 119 6.70 -0.85 8.46
CA GLN A 119 5.66 -1.47 9.30
C GLN A 119 5.84 -1.15 10.81
N SER A 120 7.06 -0.94 11.28
CA SER A 120 7.39 -0.51 12.64
C SER A 120 8.22 0.76 12.61
N LYS A 121 7.98 1.67 13.55
CA LYS A 121 8.83 2.87 13.69
C LYS A 121 10.21 2.58 14.29
N TYR A 122 10.35 1.45 14.97
CA TYR A 122 11.61 1.12 15.68
C TYR A 122 12.57 0.33 14.82
N ILE A 123 12.05 -0.52 13.92
CA ILE A 123 12.84 -1.36 13.01
C ILE A 123 12.03 -1.68 11.75
N HIS A 124 12.56 -1.42 10.57
CA HIS A 124 11.83 -1.60 9.31
C HIS A 124 12.73 -1.67 8.09
N PHE A 125 12.17 -2.07 6.96
CA PHE A 125 12.68 -1.81 5.62
C PHE A 125 12.06 -0.51 5.10
N GLU A 126 12.78 0.22 4.25
CA GLU A 126 12.29 1.46 3.63
C GLU A 126 12.86 1.66 2.21
N ASN A 127 12.27 2.60 1.45
CA ASN A 127 12.70 2.99 0.10
C ASN A 127 12.70 1.81 -0.90
N ASP A 128 11.70 0.92 -0.79
CA ASP A 128 11.57 -0.29 -1.60
C ASP A 128 12.84 -1.17 -1.59
N ASN A 129 13.68 -1.02 -0.56
CA ASN A 129 14.90 -1.82 -0.43
C ASN A 129 14.54 -3.22 0.11
N PRO A 130 14.91 -4.31 -0.61
CA PRO A 130 14.49 -5.67 -0.26
C PRO A 130 15.33 -6.32 0.84
N TYR A 131 16.33 -5.66 1.39
CA TYR A 131 17.27 -6.30 2.33
C TYR A 131 17.84 -5.38 3.41
N LEU A 132 17.75 -4.04 3.25
CA LEU A 132 18.37 -3.10 4.19
C LEU A 132 17.41 -2.79 5.33
N ILE A 133 17.77 -3.21 6.54
CA ILE A 133 17.03 -2.92 7.77
C ILE A 133 17.52 -1.61 8.36
N HIS A 134 16.58 -0.80 8.81
CA HIS A 134 16.80 0.40 9.62
C HIS A 134 16.31 0.15 11.05
N LYS A 135 17.16 0.42 12.05
CA LYS A 135 16.81 0.35 13.49
C LYS A 135 16.99 1.73 14.11
N HIS A 136 16.00 2.18 14.89
CA HIS A 136 15.95 3.56 15.41
C HIS A 136 15.93 3.64 16.95
N ALA A 137 16.10 2.54 17.65
CA ALA A 137 16.18 2.54 19.12
C ALA A 137 17.04 1.38 19.62
N THR A 138 17.51 1.50 20.87
CA THR A 138 18.19 0.42 21.60
C THR A 138 17.20 -0.66 22.04
N ASN A 139 17.68 -1.87 22.26
CA ASN A 139 16.91 -3.04 22.71
C ASN A 139 15.76 -3.41 21.74
N VAL A 140 15.96 -3.24 20.43
CA VAL A 140 15.02 -3.65 19.41
C VAL A 140 15.52 -4.93 18.75
N PRO A 141 14.94 -6.10 19.11
CA PRO A 141 15.32 -7.37 18.53
C PRO A 141 14.68 -7.58 17.16
N LEU A 142 15.24 -8.50 16.35
CA LEU A 142 14.66 -8.90 15.05
C LEU A 142 13.25 -9.46 15.16
N ASP A 143 12.84 -10.00 16.31
CA ASP A 143 11.47 -10.44 16.57
C ASP A 143 10.44 -9.33 16.32
N MET A 144 10.77 -8.08 16.65
CA MET A 144 9.91 -6.93 16.36
C MET A 144 9.79 -6.65 14.88
N LEU A 145 10.86 -6.82 14.09
CA LEU A 145 10.82 -6.71 12.65
C LEU A 145 9.93 -7.81 12.06
N PHE A 146 10.13 -9.06 12.46
CA PHE A 146 9.39 -10.20 11.93
C PHE A 146 7.89 -10.10 12.27
N ALA A 147 7.56 -9.77 13.51
CA ALA A 147 6.19 -9.57 13.95
C ALA A 147 5.48 -8.44 13.18
N SER A 148 6.21 -7.43 12.71
CA SER A 148 5.64 -6.26 12.04
C SER A 148 4.97 -6.58 10.70
N PHE A 149 5.32 -7.69 10.07
CA PHE A 149 4.75 -8.14 8.81
C PHE A 149 4.32 -9.62 8.83
N GLY A 150 4.04 -10.17 10.01
CA GLY A 150 3.45 -11.51 10.15
C GLY A 150 4.39 -12.66 9.79
N LEU A 151 5.71 -12.47 9.99
CA LEU A 151 6.69 -13.53 9.87
C LEU A 151 6.99 -14.11 11.26
N LYS A 152 6.84 -15.41 11.42
CA LYS A 152 7.22 -16.12 12.64
C LYS A 152 8.37 -17.07 12.34
N ILE A 153 9.44 -16.96 13.11
CA ILE A 153 10.62 -17.79 12.98
C ILE A 153 10.85 -18.53 14.30
N THR A 154 10.97 -19.83 14.21
CA THR A 154 11.38 -20.70 15.32
C THR A 154 12.68 -21.40 14.98
N SER A 155 13.23 -22.23 15.90
CA SER A 155 14.36 -23.09 15.58
C SER A 155 14.09 -24.05 14.44
N ASP A 156 12.81 -24.40 14.22
CA ASP A 156 12.39 -25.51 13.38
C ASP A 156 11.51 -25.09 12.20
N CYS A 157 10.83 -23.94 12.27
CA CYS A 157 9.88 -23.51 11.26
C CYS A 157 9.97 -22.03 10.92
N ILE A 158 9.64 -21.69 9.67
CA ILE A 158 9.26 -20.36 9.20
C ILE A 158 7.77 -20.39 8.87
N GLU A 159 6.99 -19.46 9.41
CA GLU A 159 5.59 -19.24 9.09
C GLU A 159 5.44 -17.88 8.43
N LEU A 160 4.83 -17.85 7.25
CA LEU A 160 4.55 -16.66 6.46
C LEU A 160 3.04 -16.42 6.50
N ASP A 161 2.56 -15.61 7.44
CA ASP A 161 1.11 -15.37 7.62
C ASP A 161 0.46 -14.81 6.35
N TYR A 162 1.17 -13.96 5.60
CA TYR A 162 0.69 -13.35 4.36
C TYR A 162 0.51 -14.33 3.19
N GLU A 163 1.12 -15.53 3.24
CA GLU A 163 0.97 -16.60 2.26
C GLU A 163 0.21 -17.80 2.85
N ALA A 164 -0.14 -17.76 4.13
CA ALA A 164 -0.67 -18.90 4.89
C ALA A 164 0.20 -20.17 4.74
N SER A 165 1.51 -19.98 4.66
CA SER A 165 2.50 -21.03 4.41
C SER A 165 3.38 -21.26 5.62
N GLN A 166 3.68 -22.53 5.88
CA GLN A 166 4.58 -22.95 6.94
C GLN A 166 5.63 -23.92 6.38
N TYR A 167 6.89 -23.67 6.70
CA TYR A 167 8.04 -24.46 6.29
C TYR A 167 8.80 -24.93 7.53
N CYS A 168 8.81 -26.24 7.77
CA CYS A 168 9.47 -26.82 8.94
C CYS A 168 10.58 -27.79 8.53
N ILE A 169 11.61 -27.93 9.38
CA ILE A 169 12.73 -28.82 9.15
C ILE A 169 12.25 -30.28 9.00
N ASP A 170 12.92 -31.02 8.15
CA ASP A 170 12.70 -32.43 7.91
C ASP A 170 14.03 -33.15 7.60
N LYS A 171 14.00 -34.27 6.89
CA LYS A 171 15.21 -35.03 6.55
C LYS A 171 16.06 -34.37 5.47
N GLU A 172 15.46 -33.54 4.64
CA GLU A 172 16.07 -32.92 3.47
C GLU A 172 16.31 -31.41 3.66
N ASN A 173 15.51 -30.80 4.52
CA ASN A 173 15.50 -29.37 4.75
C ASN A 173 15.97 -29.01 6.17
N SER A 174 16.86 -28.05 6.25
CA SER A 174 17.43 -27.53 7.49
C SER A 174 17.12 -26.04 7.67
N MET A 175 17.16 -25.57 8.90
CA MET A 175 17.08 -24.16 9.26
C MET A 175 18.45 -23.66 9.67
N ILE A 176 18.92 -22.61 9.06
CA ILE A 176 20.25 -22.03 9.33
C ILE A 176 20.13 -20.55 9.57
N PHE A 177 20.69 -20.10 10.67
CA PHE A 177 20.76 -18.69 11.08
C PHE A 177 22.21 -18.26 11.19
N LEU A 178 22.63 -17.27 10.43
CA LEU A 178 23.98 -16.72 10.45
C LEU A 178 23.96 -15.20 10.65
N VAL A 179 24.83 -14.71 11.51
CA VAL A 179 25.13 -13.28 11.65
C VAL A 179 26.62 -13.11 11.39
N ASN A 180 26.97 -12.33 10.39
CA ASN A 180 28.37 -12.12 9.97
C ASN A 180 29.11 -13.45 9.72
N GLY A 181 28.41 -14.41 9.11
CA GLY A 181 28.94 -15.75 8.81
C GLY A 181 29.03 -16.70 10.00
N LYS A 182 28.59 -16.30 11.19
CA LYS A 182 28.60 -17.13 12.41
C LYS A 182 27.19 -17.57 12.78
N SER A 183 27.05 -18.83 13.22
CA SER A 183 25.76 -19.35 13.67
C SER A 183 25.22 -18.58 14.87
N ASN A 184 23.91 -18.30 14.85
CA ASN A 184 23.16 -17.64 15.92
C ASN A 184 21.83 -18.35 16.16
N SER A 185 21.73 -19.19 17.16
CA SER A 185 20.51 -19.94 17.50
C SER A 185 19.38 -19.08 18.05
N ASN A 186 19.66 -17.85 18.48
CA ASN A 186 18.70 -16.92 19.07
C ASN A 186 18.42 -15.73 18.14
N ILE A 187 18.18 -16.02 16.86
CA ILE A 187 18.06 -14.97 15.83
C ILE A 187 16.94 -13.97 16.15
N ASN A 188 15.82 -14.42 16.70
CA ASN A 188 14.69 -13.55 17.07
C ASN A 188 15.09 -12.49 18.11
N LEU A 189 15.93 -12.86 19.08
CA LEU A 189 16.39 -11.95 20.13
C LEU A 189 17.63 -11.16 19.73
N TYR A 190 18.12 -11.36 18.50
CA TYR A 190 19.28 -10.63 18.02
C TYR A 190 18.96 -9.17 17.77
N GLU A 191 19.71 -8.29 18.43
CA GLU A 191 19.69 -6.86 18.19
C GLU A 191 20.76 -6.50 17.16
N ILE A 192 20.34 -5.97 16.01
CA ILE A 192 21.26 -5.64 14.91
C ILE A 192 22.21 -4.52 15.31
N ARG A 193 23.44 -4.62 14.79
CA ARG A 193 24.46 -3.59 14.84
C ARG A 193 24.71 -3.04 13.43
N HIS A 194 25.22 -1.85 13.38
CA HIS A 194 25.57 -1.24 12.08
C HIS A 194 26.57 -2.12 11.32
N ASN A 195 26.29 -2.35 10.02
CA ASN A 195 27.02 -3.22 9.11
C ASN A 195 26.88 -4.74 9.35
N ASP A 196 25.95 -5.18 10.18
CA ASP A 196 25.66 -6.62 10.29
C ASP A 196 25.11 -7.19 8.99
N ARG A 197 25.45 -8.45 8.73
CA ARG A 197 25.00 -9.26 7.61
C ARG A 197 24.32 -10.51 8.14
N ILE A 198 23.03 -10.62 7.88
CA ILE A 198 22.16 -11.65 8.48
C ILE A 198 21.61 -12.53 7.36
N LEU A 199 21.86 -13.83 7.48
CA LEU A 199 21.27 -14.85 6.63
C LEU A 199 20.35 -15.74 7.44
N ILE A 200 19.12 -15.89 6.98
CA ILE A 200 18.18 -16.91 7.41
C ILE A 200 17.92 -17.80 6.21
N SER A 201 18.17 -19.10 6.33
CA SER A 201 18.00 -20.05 5.23
C SER A 201 17.24 -21.26 5.69
N PHE A 202 16.13 -21.54 5.01
CA PHE A 202 15.39 -22.79 5.11
C PHE A 202 15.52 -23.58 3.81
N GLY A 203 15.83 -24.87 3.89
CA GLY A 203 15.92 -25.78 2.75
C GLY A 203 17.23 -26.55 2.70
N ASN A 204 17.71 -26.83 1.47
CA ASN A 204 18.96 -27.56 1.27
C ASN A 204 20.17 -26.73 1.75
N SER A 205 20.90 -27.26 2.72
CA SER A 205 22.09 -26.62 3.31
C SER A 205 23.27 -26.41 2.33
N GLU A 206 23.30 -27.14 1.23
CA GLU A 206 24.35 -26.95 0.19
C GLU A 206 24.30 -25.56 -0.46
N LEU A 207 23.12 -24.92 -0.49
CA LEU A 207 22.90 -23.59 -1.07
C LEU A 207 23.47 -22.44 -0.20
N VAL A 208 23.72 -22.68 1.08
CA VAL A 208 24.10 -21.65 2.04
C VAL A 208 25.39 -20.89 1.63
N SER A 209 26.36 -21.60 1.04
CA SER A 209 27.60 -20.96 0.58
C SER A 209 27.36 -19.92 -0.53
N GLU A 210 26.41 -20.18 -1.44
CA GLU A 210 26.05 -19.26 -2.50
C GLU A 210 25.23 -18.07 -1.94
N GLN A 211 24.30 -18.36 -1.03
CA GLN A 211 23.49 -17.35 -0.35
C GLN A 211 24.37 -16.38 0.46
N LEU A 212 25.39 -16.87 1.15
CA LEU A 212 26.38 -16.02 1.83
C LEU A 212 27.13 -15.11 0.86
N LYS A 213 27.60 -15.65 -0.29
CA LYS A 213 28.25 -14.83 -1.32
C LYS A 213 27.33 -13.76 -1.89
N TYR A 214 26.02 -14.04 -1.98
CA TYR A 214 25.04 -13.04 -2.36
C TYR A 214 24.94 -11.94 -1.30
N LEU A 215 24.76 -12.30 -0.02
CA LEU A 215 24.68 -11.38 1.10
C LEU A 215 25.93 -10.49 1.24
N GLU A 216 27.12 -11.02 1.00
CA GLU A 216 28.39 -10.29 1.10
C GLU A 216 28.50 -9.15 0.07
N LYS A 217 27.82 -9.27 -1.08
CA LYS A 217 27.84 -8.26 -2.15
C LYS A 217 26.86 -7.12 -1.95
N LEU A 218 25.92 -7.25 -0.99
CA LEU A 218 24.94 -6.21 -0.74
C LEU A 218 25.58 -4.98 -0.12
N GLU A 219 25.17 -3.81 -0.57
CA GLU A 219 25.65 -2.55 -0.02
C GLU A 219 24.84 -2.18 1.23
N ILE A 220 25.54 -1.79 2.29
CA ILE A 220 24.94 -1.23 3.50
C ILE A 220 25.36 0.25 3.52
N HIS A 221 24.37 1.14 3.36
CA HIS A 221 24.65 2.57 3.35
C HIS A 221 25.07 3.05 4.73
N ASP A 222 26.10 3.89 4.76
CA ASP A 222 26.51 4.55 5.98
C ASP A 222 25.38 5.45 6.52
N ILE A 223 25.29 5.50 7.85
CA ILE A 223 24.44 6.48 8.51
C ILE A 223 24.96 7.86 8.16
N PRO A 224 24.15 8.77 7.56
CA PRO A 224 24.60 10.13 7.32
C PRO A 224 25.12 10.71 8.64
N LYS A 225 26.40 11.13 8.68
CA LYS A 225 26.92 11.85 9.84
C LYS A 225 26.10 13.12 9.93
N ILE A 226 25.17 13.18 10.87
CA ILE A 226 24.49 14.42 11.22
C ILE A 226 25.61 15.35 11.67
N ASN A 227 26.00 16.27 10.80
CA ASN A 227 26.85 17.36 11.21
C ASN A 227 26.12 18.02 12.36
N LYS A 228 26.66 17.89 13.58
CA LYS A 228 26.15 18.60 14.75
C LYS A 228 25.93 20.02 14.26
N LEU A 229 24.68 20.45 14.20
CA LEU A 229 24.35 21.87 14.03
C LEU A 229 25.16 22.59 15.09
N VAL A 230 26.18 23.31 14.66
CA VAL A 230 26.94 24.20 15.52
C VAL A 230 25.92 25.24 15.98
N PRO A 231 25.59 25.36 17.27
CA PRO A 231 24.68 26.39 17.72
C PRO A 231 25.39 27.75 17.50
N GLY A 232 24.78 28.60 16.69
CA GLY A 232 25.22 30.00 16.56
C GLY A 232 25.99 30.31 15.28
N LYS A 233 25.30 30.40 14.17
CA LYS A 233 25.58 31.39 13.15
C LYS A 233 24.27 32.01 12.74
N ASP A 234 24.03 33.22 13.32
CA ASP A 234 22.97 34.10 12.92
C ASP A 234 23.07 34.36 11.42
N ILE A 235 21.98 34.05 10.71
CA ILE A 235 21.77 34.53 9.37
C ILE A 235 21.33 35.94 9.49
N SER A 236 22.25 36.90 9.41
CA SER A 236 21.93 38.31 9.13
C SER A 236 21.59 38.42 7.65
N VAL A 237 20.41 39.00 7.40
CA VAL A 237 19.74 39.36 6.16
C VAL A 237 20.64 40.03 5.12
#